data_f022653b72b20d6b01a83e61f00dd856
#
_entry.id   f022653b72b20d6b01a83e61f00dd856
#
_cell.length_a   1.000
_cell.length_b   1.000
_cell.length_c   1.000
_cell.angle_alpha   90.00
_cell.angle_beta   90.00
_cell.angle_gamma   90.00
#
_symmetry.space_group_name_H-M   'P 1'
#
loop_
_entity.id
_entity.type
_entity.pdbx_description
1 polymer ?
#
loop_
_entity_poly.entity_id
_entity_poly.type
_entity_poly.pdbx_seq_one_letter_code
_entity_poly.pdbx_strand_id
1 'polypeptide(L)'
;MKPSPIVEHDHVDGPANAPLTLIEYGDYECPYCVKAFPVLERVREAYTGKLRFVFRHVPKSGQAFDKQAAEASEFAAAQGKFWPMHAQLFALDGRHDLEQLVTAATAVGLDAAACRKALLERSFAERVRELSVAALHSGIIGTPTLFINGVRYENRIEEPLLKAAIERALAASGS
;
A
#
# COMPACT_ATOMS: atom_id res chain seq x y z
N MET A 1 -12.95 14.59 -5.38
CA MET A 1 -11.57 14.11 -5.56
C MET A 1 -11.64 12.73 -6.19
N LYS A 2 -10.84 12.46 -7.22
CA LYS A 2 -10.75 11.14 -7.86
C LYS A 2 -9.31 10.67 -7.78
N PRO A 3 -9.04 9.36 -7.63
CA PRO A 3 -7.68 8.84 -7.68
C PRO A 3 -7.14 8.98 -9.10
N SER A 4 -5.81 9.08 -9.23
CA SER A 4 -5.16 8.94 -10.53
C SER A 4 -5.51 7.59 -11.16
N PRO A 5 -5.56 7.47 -12.49
CA PRO A 5 -5.70 6.19 -13.17
C PRO A 5 -4.67 5.17 -12.67
N ILE A 6 -5.01 3.89 -12.73
CA ILE A 6 -4.06 2.81 -12.44
C ILE A 6 -3.08 2.73 -13.61
N VAL A 7 -1.79 2.71 -13.29
CA VAL A 7 -0.68 2.67 -14.25
C VAL A 7 0.14 1.39 -14.06
N GLU A 8 0.98 1.07 -15.04
CA GLU A 8 1.81 -0.15 -15.07
C GLU A 8 2.69 -0.32 -13.82
N HIS A 9 3.07 0.79 -13.21
CA HIS A 9 3.96 0.79 -12.04
C HIS A 9 3.23 0.80 -10.69
N ASP A 10 1.91 0.69 -10.66
CA ASP A 10 1.17 0.52 -9.42
C ASP A 10 1.36 -0.89 -8.84
N HIS A 11 1.38 -0.98 -7.52
CA HIS A 11 1.37 -2.27 -6.84
C HIS A 11 -0.07 -2.79 -6.81
N VAL A 12 -0.34 -3.77 -7.66
CA VAL A 12 -1.68 -4.33 -7.88
C VAL A 12 -1.71 -5.79 -7.45
N ASP A 13 -2.75 -6.16 -6.72
CA ASP A 13 -3.11 -7.53 -6.41
C ASP A 13 -4.54 -7.82 -6.87
N GLY A 14 -4.76 -9.02 -7.40
CA GLY A 14 -6.04 -9.44 -7.94
C GLY A 14 -6.19 -9.22 -9.45
N PRO A 15 -7.31 -9.73 -10.04
CA PRO A 15 -7.52 -9.73 -11.49
C PRO A 15 -7.66 -8.32 -12.06
N ALA A 16 -7.08 -8.10 -13.25
CA ALA A 16 -7.17 -6.79 -13.94
C ALA A 16 -8.61 -6.42 -14.33
N ASN A 17 -9.46 -7.42 -14.55
CA ASN A 17 -10.88 -7.28 -14.91
C ASN A 17 -11.82 -7.45 -13.71
N ALA A 18 -11.32 -7.36 -12.48
CA ALA A 18 -12.17 -7.44 -11.29
C ALA A 18 -13.25 -6.33 -11.32
N PRO A 19 -14.50 -6.65 -10.96
CA PRO A 19 -15.60 -5.67 -10.92
C PRO A 19 -15.41 -4.61 -9.84
N LEU A 20 -14.54 -4.87 -8.87
CA LEU A 20 -14.23 -3.99 -7.75
C LEU A 20 -12.76 -3.59 -7.78
N THR A 21 -12.51 -2.28 -7.65
CA THR A 21 -11.16 -1.74 -7.41
C THR A 21 -11.13 -1.01 -6.09
N LEU A 22 -10.22 -1.39 -5.21
CA LEU A 22 -9.94 -0.70 -3.95
C LEU A 22 -8.51 -0.15 -4.01
N ILE A 23 -8.37 1.17 -3.95
CA ILE A 23 -7.07 1.84 -3.90
C ILE A 23 -6.83 2.35 -2.50
N GLU A 24 -5.70 1.99 -1.91
CA GLU A 24 -5.19 2.56 -0.68
C GLU A 24 -4.00 3.47 -0.97
N TYR A 25 -4.06 4.70 -0.50
CA TYR A 25 -2.91 5.56 -0.30
C TYR A 25 -2.46 5.42 1.16
N GLY A 26 -1.31 4.82 1.36
CA GLY A 26 -0.86 4.38 2.68
C GLY A 26 0.60 4.73 2.99
N ASP A 27 0.92 4.56 4.26
CA ASP A 27 2.24 4.78 4.84
C ASP A 27 2.47 3.72 5.92
N TYR A 28 3.59 3.01 5.85
CA TYR A 28 3.90 1.91 6.77
C TYR A 28 4.11 2.37 8.22
N GLU A 29 4.47 3.63 8.44
CA GLU A 29 4.66 4.20 9.78
C GLU A 29 3.42 4.94 10.30
N CYS A 30 2.39 5.10 9.48
CA CYS A 30 1.15 5.73 9.91
C CYS A 30 0.35 4.80 10.84
N PRO A 31 0.11 5.17 12.12
CA PRO A 31 -0.62 4.32 13.05
C PRO A 31 -2.03 3.96 12.57
N TYR A 32 -2.65 4.85 11.79
CA TYR A 32 -3.97 4.59 11.21
C TYR A 32 -3.91 3.57 10.07
N CYS A 33 -2.81 3.55 9.27
CA CYS A 33 -2.59 2.52 8.25
C CYS A 33 -2.28 1.17 8.90
N VAL A 34 -1.42 1.14 9.91
CA VAL A 34 -1.13 -0.07 10.70
C VAL A 34 -2.43 -0.66 11.26
N LYS A 35 -3.30 0.17 11.83
CA LYS A 35 -4.62 -0.26 12.34
C LYS A 35 -5.57 -0.71 11.24
N ALA A 36 -5.52 -0.09 10.06
CA ALA A 36 -6.37 -0.44 8.92
C ALA A 36 -5.93 -1.75 8.23
N PHE A 37 -4.64 -2.05 8.22
CA PHE A 37 -4.07 -3.19 7.51
C PHE A 37 -4.79 -4.52 7.76
N PRO A 38 -5.03 -4.99 9.01
CA PRO A 38 -5.71 -6.26 9.22
C PRO A 38 -7.18 -6.25 8.75
N VAL A 39 -7.83 -5.09 8.69
CA VAL A 39 -9.18 -4.96 8.12
C VAL A 39 -9.13 -5.11 6.61
N LEU A 40 -8.16 -4.46 5.97
CA LEU A 40 -7.97 -4.51 4.52
C LEU A 40 -7.59 -5.93 4.06
N GLU A 41 -6.75 -6.64 4.80
CA GLU A 41 -6.39 -8.03 4.50
C GLU A 41 -7.63 -8.95 4.54
N ARG A 42 -8.48 -8.85 5.58
CA ARG A 42 -9.72 -9.63 5.64
C ARG A 42 -10.70 -9.28 4.51
N VAL A 43 -10.73 -8.03 4.09
CA VAL A 43 -11.53 -7.62 2.94
C VAL A 43 -10.95 -8.20 1.64
N ARG A 44 -9.63 -8.13 1.43
CA ARG A 44 -8.96 -8.73 0.27
C ARG A 44 -9.26 -10.21 0.16
N GLU A 45 -9.16 -10.94 1.28
CA GLU A 45 -9.47 -12.36 1.35
C GLU A 45 -10.94 -12.65 1.02
N ALA A 46 -11.88 -11.91 1.62
CA ALA A 46 -13.32 -12.10 1.43
C ALA A 46 -13.79 -11.83 -0.02
N TYR A 47 -13.10 -10.97 -0.74
CA TYR A 47 -13.42 -10.63 -2.13
C TYR A 47 -12.39 -11.14 -3.14
N THR A 48 -11.65 -12.21 -2.80
CA THR A 48 -10.70 -12.85 -3.70
C THR A 48 -11.34 -13.17 -5.06
N GLY A 49 -10.66 -12.82 -6.15
CA GLY A 49 -11.16 -12.97 -7.52
C GLY A 49 -12.15 -11.90 -7.99
N LYS A 50 -12.73 -11.11 -7.06
CA LYS A 50 -13.65 -10.01 -7.37
C LYS A 50 -13.08 -8.62 -7.09
N LEU A 51 -11.94 -8.57 -6.39
CA LEU A 51 -11.26 -7.36 -5.98
C LEU A 51 -9.92 -7.21 -6.67
N ARG A 52 -9.68 -6.04 -7.22
CA ARG A 52 -8.37 -5.52 -7.62
C ARG A 52 -7.93 -4.51 -6.56
N PHE A 53 -6.96 -4.88 -5.74
CA PHE A 53 -6.40 -4.03 -4.71
C PHE A 53 -5.16 -3.29 -5.22
N VAL A 54 -5.05 -2.01 -4.92
CA VAL A 54 -3.91 -1.17 -5.33
C VAL A 54 -3.38 -0.46 -4.10
N PHE A 55 -2.07 -0.54 -3.87
CA PHE A 55 -1.39 0.22 -2.82
C PHE A 55 -0.49 1.30 -3.43
N ARG A 56 -0.56 2.51 -2.89
CA ARG A 56 0.25 3.65 -3.30
C ARG A 56 0.91 4.32 -2.11
N HIS A 57 2.21 4.55 -2.20
CA HIS A 57 2.99 5.17 -1.14
C HIS A 57 2.66 6.65 -0.95
N VAL A 58 2.41 7.04 0.30
CA VAL A 58 2.35 8.43 0.74
C VAL A 58 3.09 8.56 2.09
N PRO A 59 4.41 8.31 2.12
CA PRO A 59 5.18 8.47 3.33
C PRO A 59 5.17 9.93 3.77
N LYS A 60 4.89 10.18 5.04
CA LYS A 60 4.90 11.54 5.59
C LYS A 60 6.30 12.16 5.50
N SER A 61 6.35 13.41 5.11
CA SER A 61 7.57 14.20 5.18
C SER A 61 7.87 14.55 6.62
N GLY A 62 8.98 14.05 7.17
CA GLY A 62 9.44 14.50 8.49
C GLY A 62 10.24 13.48 9.30
N GLN A 63 10.05 12.20 9.09
CA GLN A 63 10.87 11.17 9.73
C GLN A 63 11.77 10.50 8.68
N ALA A 64 13.03 10.26 9.04
CA ALA A 64 14.02 9.73 8.11
C ALA A 64 13.69 8.29 7.67
N PHE A 65 12.95 7.55 8.49
CA PHE A 65 12.64 6.14 8.28
C PHE A 65 11.32 5.89 7.52
N ASP A 66 10.36 6.82 7.50
CA ASP A 66 9.08 6.70 6.76
C ASP A 66 9.30 6.34 5.29
N LYS A 67 10.32 6.97 4.70
CA LYS A 67 10.68 6.74 3.30
C LYS A 67 11.46 5.44 3.11
N GLN A 68 12.24 5.00 4.10
CA GLN A 68 13.03 3.77 3.99
C GLN A 68 12.18 2.51 4.02
N ALA A 69 11.05 2.49 4.74
CA ALA A 69 10.10 1.39 4.67
C ALA A 69 9.46 1.29 3.27
N ALA A 70 9.08 2.44 2.68
CA ALA A 70 8.61 2.49 1.30
C ALA A 70 9.72 2.06 0.30
N GLU A 71 10.97 2.51 0.49
CA GLU A 71 12.11 2.08 -0.35
C GLU A 71 12.40 0.58 -0.22
N ALA A 72 12.26 0.01 0.98
CA ALA A 72 12.40 -1.43 1.18
C ALA A 72 11.32 -2.23 0.43
N SER A 73 10.09 -1.72 0.40
CA SER A 73 9.02 -2.35 -0.40
C SER A 73 9.25 -2.24 -1.91
N GLU A 74 9.82 -1.11 -2.39
CA GLU A 74 10.20 -0.95 -3.81
C GLU A 74 11.40 -1.84 -4.17
N PHE A 75 12.37 -2.02 -3.27
CA PHE A 75 13.44 -3.01 -3.44
C PHE A 75 12.87 -4.43 -3.59
N ALA A 76 11.87 -4.79 -2.79
CA ALA A 76 11.18 -6.07 -2.89
C ALA A 76 10.33 -6.17 -4.17
N ALA A 77 9.68 -5.08 -4.58
CA ALA A 77 8.89 -4.99 -5.81
C ALA A 77 9.73 -5.30 -7.05
N ALA A 78 10.95 -4.76 -7.13
CA ALA A 78 11.90 -5.02 -8.22
C ALA A 78 12.26 -6.51 -8.36
N GLN A 79 11.97 -7.32 -7.36
CA GLN A 79 12.21 -8.76 -7.32
C GLN A 79 10.89 -9.58 -7.25
N GLY A 80 9.74 -8.96 -7.57
CA GLY A 80 8.44 -9.61 -7.58
C GLY A 80 7.88 -9.97 -6.20
N LYS A 81 8.41 -9.34 -5.13
CA LYS A 81 8.07 -9.67 -3.73
C LYS A 81 7.43 -8.51 -2.96
N PHE A 82 6.76 -7.60 -3.68
CA PHE A 82 6.09 -6.46 -3.04
C PHE A 82 5.12 -6.90 -1.94
N TRP A 83 4.14 -7.75 -2.24
CA TRP A 83 3.08 -8.11 -1.31
C TRP A 83 3.55 -8.88 -0.07
N PRO A 84 4.45 -9.86 -0.18
CA PRO A 84 5.06 -10.46 1.00
C PRO A 84 5.80 -9.43 1.88
N MET A 85 6.55 -8.52 1.27
CA MET A 85 7.27 -7.46 1.99
C MET A 85 6.31 -6.45 2.63
N HIS A 86 5.24 -6.07 1.92
CA HIS A 86 4.18 -5.20 2.42
C HIS A 86 3.57 -5.73 3.74
N ALA A 87 3.28 -7.03 3.79
CA ALA A 87 2.77 -7.65 5.01
C ALA A 87 3.81 -7.63 6.15
N GLN A 88 5.09 -7.88 5.87
CA GLN A 88 6.16 -7.81 6.87
C GLN A 88 6.33 -6.40 7.41
N LEU A 89 6.27 -5.38 6.55
CA LEU A 89 6.44 -3.99 6.97
C LEU A 89 5.30 -3.54 7.91
N PHE A 90 4.05 -3.89 7.63
CA PHE A 90 2.95 -3.60 8.55
C PHE A 90 3.04 -4.41 9.85
N ALA A 91 3.60 -5.62 9.82
CA ALA A 91 3.84 -6.42 11.02
C ALA A 91 4.88 -5.82 11.99
N LEU A 92 5.72 -4.89 11.52
CA LEU A 92 6.66 -4.15 12.35
C LEU A 92 5.99 -3.06 13.23
N ASP A 93 4.68 -2.85 13.06
CA ASP A 93 3.87 -1.94 13.89
C ASP A 93 4.42 -0.50 13.92
N GLY A 94 4.83 0.02 12.76
CA GLY A 94 5.35 1.38 12.59
C GLY A 94 6.77 1.60 13.12
N ARG A 95 7.50 0.54 13.43
CA ARG A 95 8.90 0.58 13.86
C ARG A 95 9.80 0.10 12.73
N HIS A 96 10.53 1.02 12.10
CA HIS A 96 11.29 0.72 10.89
C HIS A 96 12.73 1.27 10.99
N ASP A 97 13.58 0.64 11.79
CA ASP A 97 15.02 0.85 11.67
C ASP A 97 15.64 -0.01 10.56
N LEU A 98 16.87 0.28 10.19
CA LEU A 98 17.55 -0.42 9.10
C LEU A 98 17.61 -1.95 9.32
N GLU A 99 17.86 -2.39 10.54
CA GLU A 99 17.98 -3.82 10.86
C GLU A 99 16.64 -4.54 10.75
N GLN A 100 15.57 -3.88 11.18
CA GLN A 100 14.21 -4.41 11.07
C GLN A 100 13.78 -4.53 9.59
N LEU A 101 14.11 -3.53 8.75
CA LEU A 101 13.82 -3.56 7.31
C LEU A 101 14.60 -4.68 6.61
N VAL A 102 15.88 -4.85 6.93
CA VAL A 102 16.72 -5.95 6.40
C VAL A 102 16.21 -7.31 6.87
N THR A 103 15.79 -7.43 8.13
CA THR A 103 15.20 -8.64 8.68
C THR A 103 13.88 -8.99 7.95
N ALA A 104 13.01 -8.01 7.72
CA ALA A 104 11.78 -8.19 6.97
C ALA A 104 12.05 -8.67 5.53
N ALA A 105 13.03 -8.07 4.86
CA ALA A 105 13.45 -8.49 3.52
C ALA A 105 13.95 -9.94 3.51
N THR A 106 14.76 -10.32 4.49
CA THR A 106 15.26 -11.69 4.64
C THR A 106 14.13 -12.69 4.87
N ALA A 107 13.14 -12.32 5.69
CA ALA A 107 11.98 -13.17 5.97
C ALA A 107 11.16 -13.51 4.72
N VAL A 108 11.18 -12.65 3.70
CA VAL A 108 10.52 -12.91 2.41
C VAL A 108 11.48 -13.47 1.35
N GLY A 109 12.68 -13.91 1.76
CA GLY A 109 13.67 -14.58 0.92
C GLY A 109 14.44 -13.64 -0.01
N LEU A 110 14.63 -12.38 0.40
CA LEU A 110 15.50 -11.43 -0.29
C LEU A 110 16.89 -11.42 0.34
N ASP A 111 17.91 -11.04 -0.43
CA ASP A 111 19.28 -10.95 0.04
C ASP A 111 19.46 -9.78 1.01
N ALA A 112 19.91 -10.08 2.23
CA ALA A 112 20.08 -9.10 3.30
C ALA A 112 21.14 -8.03 2.97
N ALA A 113 22.26 -8.42 2.34
CA ALA A 113 23.34 -7.50 2.01
C ALA A 113 22.91 -6.55 0.88
N ALA A 114 22.22 -7.07 -0.13
CA ALA A 114 21.66 -6.27 -1.21
C ALA A 114 20.60 -5.29 -0.72
N CYS A 115 19.70 -5.73 0.18
CA CYS A 115 18.69 -4.86 0.79
C CYS A 115 19.37 -3.72 1.57
N ARG A 116 20.29 -4.06 2.48
CA ARG A 116 21.05 -3.09 3.26
C ARG A 116 21.75 -2.07 2.36
N LYS A 117 22.45 -2.54 1.35
CA LYS A 117 23.13 -1.67 0.38
C LYS A 117 22.14 -0.72 -0.29
N ALA A 118 21.03 -1.23 -0.83
CA ALA A 118 20.02 -0.43 -1.51
C ALA A 118 19.44 0.67 -0.61
N LEU A 119 19.18 0.36 0.68
CA LEU A 119 18.66 1.32 1.65
C LEU A 119 19.69 2.38 2.05
N LEU A 120 20.96 1.99 2.26
CA LEU A 120 22.04 2.94 2.58
C LEU A 120 22.35 3.88 1.40
N GLU A 121 22.34 3.37 0.17
CA GLU A 121 22.55 4.14 -1.05
C GLU A 121 21.28 4.88 -1.51
N ARG A 122 20.14 4.69 -0.84
CA ARG A 122 18.86 5.30 -1.17
C ARG A 122 18.42 5.03 -2.61
N SER A 123 18.68 3.80 -3.10
CA SER A 123 18.51 3.43 -4.51
C SER A 123 17.07 3.58 -5.03
N PHE A 124 16.08 3.56 -4.15
CA PHE A 124 14.65 3.69 -4.48
C PHE A 124 14.02 5.03 -4.02
N ALA A 125 14.84 5.95 -3.49
CA ALA A 125 14.34 7.23 -2.96
C ALA A 125 13.61 8.08 -4.00
N GLU A 126 14.14 8.13 -5.23
CA GLU A 126 13.52 8.88 -6.33
C GLU A 126 12.15 8.29 -6.70
N ARG A 127 12.06 6.96 -6.78
CA ARG A 127 10.80 6.27 -7.05
C ARG A 127 9.74 6.57 -6.00
N VAL A 128 10.10 6.48 -4.71
CA VAL A 128 9.19 6.83 -3.60
C VAL A 128 8.79 8.29 -3.65
N ARG A 129 9.72 9.19 -4.00
CA ARG A 129 9.44 10.63 -4.17
C ARG A 129 8.42 10.89 -5.28
N GLU A 130 8.58 10.26 -6.45
CA GLU A 130 7.65 10.40 -7.58
C GLU A 130 6.24 9.95 -7.20
N LEU A 131 6.11 8.79 -6.53
CA LEU A 131 4.81 8.28 -6.07
C LEU A 131 4.14 9.22 -5.06
N SER A 132 4.93 9.78 -4.14
CA SER A 132 4.44 10.74 -3.14
C SER A 132 3.95 12.04 -3.80
N VAL A 133 4.71 12.55 -4.76
CA VAL A 133 4.34 13.76 -5.52
C VAL A 133 3.06 13.52 -6.34
N ALA A 134 2.94 12.37 -7.00
CA ALA A 134 1.73 12.01 -7.75
C ALA A 134 0.49 11.93 -6.85
N ALA A 135 0.65 11.41 -5.62
CA ALA A 135 -0.42 11.37 -4.64
C ALA A 135 -0.85 12.79 -4.20
N LEU A 136 0.12 13.66 -3.91
CA LEU A 136 -0.15 15.08 -3.56
C LEU A 136 -0.88 15.82 -4.69
N HIS A 137 -0.45 15.65 -5.94
CA HIS A 137 -1.14 16.23 -7.11
C HIS A 137 -2.57 15.70 -7.26
N SER A 138 -2.86 14.48 -6.79
CA SER A 138 -4.21 13.92 -6.73
C SER A 138 -5.02 14.45 -5.53
N GLY A 139 -4.47 15.37 -4.74
CA GLY A 139 -5.11 15.96 -3.56
C GLY A 139 -5.11 15.05 -2.32
N ILE A 140 -4.25 14.02 -2.29
CA ILE A 140 -4.11 13.14 -1.13
C ILE A 140 -3.24 13.85 -0.09
N ILE A 141 -3.83 14.19 1.05
CA ILE A 141 -3.19 14.95 2.14
C ILE A 141 -3.04 14.15 3.43
N GLY A 142 -3.48 12.89 3.44
CA GLY A 142 -3.43 12.03 4.63
C GLY A 142 -3.59 10.56 4.32
N THR A 143 -3.13 9.72 5.26
CA THR A 143 -3.15 8.26 5.17
C THR A 143 -3.84 7.63 6.38
N PRO A 144 -4.52 6.51 6.22
CA PRO A 144 -4.90 5.94 4.94
C PRO A 144 -5.99 6.78 4.23
N THR A 145 -5.92 6.85 2.89
CA THR A 145 -7.03 7.34 2.07
C THR A 145 -7.45 6.21 1.14
N LEU A 146 -8.73 5.85 1.15
CA LEU A 146 -9.27 4.76 0.35
C LEU A 146 -10.19 5.27 -0.76
N PHE A 147 -10.17 4.57 -1.91
CA PHE A 147 -11.14 4.75 -3.00
C PHE A 147 -11.71 3.40 -3.42
N ILE A 148 -13.02 3.30 -3.55
CA ILE A 148 -13.76 2.14 -4.04
C ILE A 148 -14.34 2.50 -5.41
N ASN A 149 -13.92 1.81 -6.48
CA ASN A 149 -14.32 2.11 -7.87
C ASN A 149 -14.21 3.62 -8.21
N GLY A 150 -13.13 4.27 -7.76
CA GLY A 150 -12.86 5.68 -8.01
C GLY A 150 -13.63 6.67 -7.12
N VAL A 151 -14.46 6.20 -6.20
CA VAL A 151 -15.17 7.03 -5.21
C VAL A 151 -14.44 6.98 -3.88
N ARG A 152 -14.14 8.15 -3.32
CA ARG A 152 -13.47 8.23 -2.02
C ARG A 152 -14.35 7.63 -0.92
N TYR A 153 -13.75 6.77 -0.11
CA TYR A 153 -14.38 6.20 1.07
C TYR A 153 -14.16 7.13 2.27
N GLU A 154 -15.24 7.60 2.88
CA GLU A 154 -15.15 8.64 3.91
C GLU A 154 -15.58 8.16 5.31
N ASN A 155 -15.95 6.88 5.45
CA ASN A 155 -16.28 6.31 6.74
C ASN A 155 -15.03 5.75 7.45
N ARG A 156 -15.22 5.33 8.70
CA ARG A 156 -14.18 4.63 9.46
C ARG A 156 -13.82 3.31 8.77
N ILE A 157 -12.53 2.97 8.77
CA ILE A 157 -12.05 1.69 8.23
C ILE A 157 -12.31 0.59 9.25
N GLU A 158 -13.58 0.18 9.31
CA GLU A 158 -14.08 -0.94 10.10
C GLU A 158 -14.66 -1.96 9.12
N GLU A 159 -14.42 -3.24 9.37
CA GLU A 159 -14.76 -4.30 8.41
C GLU A 159 -16.24 -4.28 7.97
N PRO A 160 -17.25 -4.16 8.90
CA PRO A 160 -18.65 -4.13 8.47
C PRO A 160 -18.99 -2.92 7.59
N LEU A 161 -18.42 -1.75 7.90
CA LEU A 161 -18.69 -0.52 7.16
C LEU A 161 -18.03 -0.55 5.77
N LEU A 162 -16.80 -1.09 5.69
CA LEU A 162 -16.09 -1.21 4.43
C LEU A 162 -16.76 -2.26 3.53
N LYS A 163 -17.14 -3.42 4.05
CA LYS A 163 -17.91 -4.44 3.32
C LYS A 163 -19.24 -3.89 2.79
N ALA A 164 -19.98 -3.16 3.59
CA ALA A 164 -21.24 -2.55 3.14
C ALA A 164 -21.02 -1.53 1.99
N ALA A 165 -19.92 -0.78 1.99
CA ALA A 165 -19.59 0.12 0.91
C ALA A 165 -19.19 -0.63 -0.36
N ILE A 166 -18.43 -1.71 -0.23
CA ILE A 166 -18.03 -2.61 -1.31
C ILE A 166 -19.25 -3.26 -1.97
N GLU A 167 -20.17 -3.80 -1.20
CA GLU A 167 -21.39 -4.42 -1.75
C GLU A 167 -22.23 -3.42 -2.55
N ARG A 168 -22.35 -2.17 -2.06
CA ARG A 168 -23.00 -1.10 -2.83
C ARG A 168 -22.29 -0.81 -4.15
N ALA A 169 -20.95 -0.78 -4.14
CA ALA A 169 -20.16 -0.55 -5.35
C ALA A 169 -20.31 -1.69 -6.37
N LEU A 170 -20.33 -2.94 -5.89
CA LEU A 170 -20.55 -4.12 -6.74
C LEU A 170 -21.94 -4.12 -7.37
N ALA A 171 -22.98 -3.80 -6.60
CA ALA A 171 -24.36 -3.70 -7.11
C ALA A 171 -24.48 -2.62 -8.21
N ALA A 172 -23.78 -1.49 -8.07
CA ALA A 172 -23.77 -0.41 -9.05
C ALA A 172 -22.97 -0.75 -10.34
N SER A 173 -22.01 -1.68 -10.26
CA SER A 173 -21.19 -2.10 -11.40
C SER A 173 -21.82 -3.22 -12.24
N GLY A 174 -22.87 -3.88 -11.72
CA GLY A 174 -23.59 -4.97 -12.39
C GLY A 174 -24.86 -4.54 -13.12
N SER A 175 -25.16 -3.24 -13.12
CA SER A 175 -26.28 -2.61 -13.83
C SER A 175 -25.79 -1.90 -15.09
#